data_ec5e8dcfba5a2d22a7586d293bcd8202
#
_entry.id   ec5e8dcfba5a2d22a7586d293bcd8202
#
_cell.length_a   1.000
_cell.length_b   1.000
_cell.length_c   1.000
_cell.angle_alpha   90.00
_cell.angle_beta   90.00
_cell.angle_gamma   90.00
#
_symmetry.space_group_name_H-M   'P 1'
#
loop_
_entity.id
_entity.type
_entity.pdbx_description
1 polymer ?
#
loop_
_entity_poly.entity_id
_entity_poly.type
_entity_poly.pdbx_seq_one_letter_code
_entity_poly.pdbx_strand_id
1 'polypeptide(L)'
;MAGRAHDIPDLRGELLDIVYREPEEPQLLTGVTTGSRAAAVVYRNMAVDHGIDFSEFPTEYNFADPELADHYATVEYTTDEGYTASGRPILYNVTVCDDADAPAAGRRLVEFLADNPDRLTAAGLSVGDGLPRTAGDTP
;
A
#
# COMPACT_ATOMS: atom_id res chain seq x y z
N MET A 1 4.33 8.33 -15.13
CA MET A 1 5.52 8.66 -14.32
C MET A 1 6.75 7.81 -14.70
N ALA A 2 6.71 6.48 -14.59
CA ALA A 2 7.87 5.62 -14.88
C ALA A 2 8.54 5.89 -16.24
N GLY A 3 7.77 6.06 -17.32
CA GLY A 3 8.30 6.37 -18.65
C GLY A 3 9.10 7.67 -18.73
N ARG A 4 8.71 8.70 -17.96
CA ARG A 4 9.46 9.98 -17.92
C ARG A 4 10.75 9.85 -17.10
N ALA A 5 10.72 9.08 -16.00
CA ALA A 5 11.89 8.93 -15.13
C ALA A 5 13.01 8.12 -15.80
N HIS A 6 12.65 7.20 -16.71
CA HIS A 6 13.60 6.31 -17.35
C HIS A 6 13.77 6.56 -18.87
N ASP A 7 13.15 7.63 -19.37
CA ASP A 7 13.21 8.03 -20.80
C ASP A 7 12.88 6.87 -21.77
N ILE A 8 11.93 6.01 -21.37
CA ILE A 8 11.45 4.88 -22.18
C ILE A 8 10.20 5.36 -22.94
N PRO A 9 10.27 5.52 -24.25
CA PRO A 9 9.12 5.94 -25.06
C PRO A 9 7.97 4.95 -24.90
N ASP A 10 6.76 5.46 -24.69
CA ASP A 10 5.49 4.70 -24.61
C ASP A 10 5.46 3.54 -23.57
N LEU A 11 6.34 3.56 -22.55
CA LEU A 11 6.37 2.54 -21.49
C LEU A 11 4.97 2.28 -20.89
N ARG A 12 4.14 3.33 -20.76
CA ARG A 12 2.78 3.18 -20.24
C ARG A 12 1.92 2.32 -21.16
N GLY A 13 1.96 2.56 -22.47
CA GLY A 13 1.22 1.76 -23.45
C GLY A 13 1.66 0.30 -23.42
N GLU A 14 2.96 0.07 -23.53
CA GLU A 14 3.54 -1.28 -23.49
C GLU A 14 3.17 -2.04 -22.21
N LEU A 15 3.22 -1.38 -21.04
CA LEU A 15 2.82 -2.02 -19.78
C LEU A 15 1.33 -2.34 -19.74
N LEU A 16 0.47 -1.44 -20.23
CA LEU A 16 -0.98 -1.67 -20.22
C LEU A 16 -1.39 -2.81 -21.17
N ASP A 17 -0.65 -3.06 -22.21
CA ASP A 17 -0.90 -4.15 -23.16
C ASP A 17 -0.61 -5.55 -22.58
N ILE A 18 0.32 -5.63 -21.60
CA ILE A 18 0.74 -6.91 -21.00
C ILE A 18 0.21 -7.12 -19.59
N VAL A 19 -0.28 -6.06 -18.92
CA VAL A 19 -0.78 -6.14 -17.56
C VAL A 19 -2.19 -6.70 -17.53
N TYR A 20 -2.39 -7.76 -16.74
CA TYR A 20 -3.70 -8.23 -16.34
C TYR A 20 -4.14 -7.53 -15.06
N ARG A 21 -5.35 -6.99 -15.07
CA ARG A 21 -5.97 -6.39 -13.87
C ARG A 21 -6.81 -7.45 -13.16
N GLU A 22 -6.33 -7.90 -12.02
CA GLU A 22 -7.06 -8.84 -11.18
C GLU A 22 -8.10 -8.07 -10.35
N PRO A 23 -9.39 -8.38 -10.47
CA PRO A 23 -10.43 -7.71 -9.69
C PRO A 23 -10.41 -8.10 -8.21
N GLU A 24 -9.85 -9.28 -7.89
CA GLU A 24 -9.78 -9.82 -6.53
C GLU A 24 -8.34 -9.77 -6.03
N GLU A 25 -8.01 -8.81 -5.17
CA GLU A 25 -6.65 -8.60 -4.67
C GLU A 25 -5.96 -9.87 -4.12
N PRO A 26 -6.64 -10.76 -3.35
CA PRO A 26 -6.02 -12.01 -2.89
C PRO A 26 -5.60 -12.96 -4.03
N GLN A 27 -6.20 -12.87 -5.21
CA GLN A 27 -5.87 -13.71 -6.35
C GLN A 27 -4.55 -13.30 -7.03
N LEU A 28 -4.06 -12.09 -6.79
CA LEU A 28 -2.77 -11.64 -7.33
C LEU A 28 -1.63 -12.56 -6.92
N LEU A 29 -1.56 -12.91 -5.64
CA LEU A 29 -0.53 -13.79 -5.10
C LEU A 29 -0.71 -15.25 -5.56
N THR A 30 -1.95 -15.70 -5.69
CA THR A 30 -2.24 -17.02 -6.26
C THR A 30 -1.68 -17.15 -7.68
N GLY A 31 -1.82 -16.13 -8.50
CA GLY A 31 -1.27 -16.10 -9.85
C GLY A 31 0.24 -16.28 -9.89
N VAL A 32 0.97 -15.67 -8.95
CA VAL A 32 2.43 -15.79 -8.85
C VAL A 32 2.83 -17.15 -8.29
N THR A 33 2.22 -17.60 -7.20
CA THR A 33 2.59 -18.87 -6.53
C THR A 33 2.30 -20.10 -7.39
N THR A 34 1.29 -20.05 -8.25
CA THR A 34 0.97 -21.14 -9.20
C THR A 34 1.80 -21.05 -10.50
N GLY A 35 2.59 -19.99 -10.69
CA GLY A 35 3.37 -19.77 -11.90
C GLY A 35 2.53 -19.33 -13.11
N SER A 36 1.25 -19.00 -12.95
CA SER A 36 0.40 -18.47 -14.01
C SER A 36 0.70 -17.00 -14.33
N ARG A 37 1.38 -16.30 -13.44
CA ARG A 37 1.88 -14.93 -13.59
C ARG A 37 3.35 -14.86 -13.19
N ALA A 38 4.15 -14.11 -13.95
CA ALA A 38 5.57 -13.92 -13.68
C ALA A 38 5.81 -12.99 -12.48
N ALA A 39 4.94 -12.02 -12.25
CA ALA A 39 5.01 -11.05 -11.16
C ALA A 39 3.63 -10.47 -10.89
N ALA A 40 3.46 -9.86 -9.70
CA ALA A 40 2.29 -9.06 -9.34
C ALA A 40 2.73 -7.79 -8.60
N VAL A 41 1.94 -6.73 -8.74
CA VAL A 41 2.09 -5.52 -7.92
C VAL A 41 1.13 -5.65 -6.75
N VAL A 42 1.69 -5.73 -5.55
CA VAL A 42 0.94 -5.96 -4.30
C VAL A 42 1.48 -5.07 -3.18
N TYR A 43 0.77 -4.99 -2.07
CA TYR A 43 1.31 -4.38 -0.87
C TYR A 43 2.41 -5.26 -0.27
N ARG A 44 3.44 -4.62 0.29
CA ARG A 44 4.57 -5.30 0.92
C ARG A 44 4.15 -6.31 2.00
N ASN A 45 3.21 -5.93 2.85
CA ASN A 45 2.69 -6.81 3.89
C ASN A 45 2.06 -8.10 3.34
N MET A 46 1.43 -8.05 2.17
CA MET A 46 0.89 -9.25 1.51
C MET A 46 2.01 -10.20 1.08
N ALA A 47 3.09 -9.67 0.48
CA ALA A 47 4.23 -10.48 0.08
C ALA A 47 4.92 -11.12 1.30
N VAL A 48 5.12 -10.35 2.37
CA VAL A 48 5.70 -10.82 3.64
C VAL A 48 4.85 -11.92 4.27
N ASP A 49 3.53 -11.73 4.37
CA ASP A 49 2.60 -12.70 4.98
C ASP A 49 2.59 -14.04 4.24
N HIS A 50 2.72 -14.01 2.91
CA HIS A 50 2.74 -15.20 2.08
C HIS A 50 4.14 -15.77 1.81
N GLY A 51 5.19 -15.15 2.36
CA GLY A 51 6.58 -15.60 2.19
C GLY A 51 7.06 -15.57 0.73
N ILE A 52 6.58 -14.60 -0.05
CA ILE A 52 6.94 -14.44 -1.47
C ILE A 52 8.08 -13.44 -1.58
N ASP A 53 9.10 -13.76 -2.37
CA ASP A 53 10.19 -12.83 -2.69
C ASP A 53 9.64 -11.61 -3.42
N PHE A 54 10.09 -10.43 -3.04
CA PHE A 54 9.64 -9.17 -3.62
C PHE A 54 10.76 -8.15 -3.79
N SER A 55 10.54 -7.20 -4.67
CA SER A 55 11.36 -5.99 -4.81
C SER A 55 10.48 -4.77 -4.57
N GLU A 56 11.00 -3.83 -3.80
CA GLU A 56 10.27 -2.59 -3.53
C GLU A 56 10.44 -1.59 -4.68
N PHE A 57 9.38 -0.86 -4.99
CA PHE A 57 9.49 0.31 -5.85
C PHE A 57 10.27 1.42 -5.13
N PRO A 58 11.02 2.25 -5.87
CA PRO A 58 11.56 3.50 -5.33
C PRO A 58 10.48 4.33 -4.64
N THR A 59 10.88 5.13 -3.65
CA THR A 59 9.97 5.89 -2.79
C THR A 59 9.02 6.79 -3.59
N GLU A 60 9.47 7.32 -4.72
CA GLU A 60 8.68 8.14 -5.62
C GLU A 60 7.49 7.41 -6.27
N TYR A 61 7.47 6.07 -6.19
CA TYR A 61 6.44 5.24 -6.84
C TYR A 61 5.67 4.34 -5.88
N ASN A 62 6.16 4.15 -4.64
CA ASN A 62 5.56 3.20 -3.69
C ASN A 62 4.50 3.80 -2.77
N PHE A 63 4.28 5.12 -2.82
CA PHE A 63 3.30 5.85 -2.01
C PHE A 63 3.50 5.73 -0.48
N ALA A 64 4.70 5.38 -0.02
CA ALA A 64 4.96 5.13 1.39
C ALA A 64 5.38 6.39 2.17
N ASP A 65 5.81 7.45 1.50
CA ASP A 65 6.38 8.64 2.14
C ASP A 65 5.37 9.80 2.19
N PRO A 66 4.89 10.21 3.38
CA PRO A 66 4.01 11.36 3.51
C PRO A 66 4.60 12.69 3.01
N GLU A 67 5.92 12.85 3.01
CA GLU A 67 6.58 14.06 2.50
C GLU A 67 6.47 14.19 0.97
N LEU A 68 6.18 13.11 0.27
CA LEU A 68 5.96 13.08 -1.17
C LEU A 68 4.48 13.22 -1.58
N ALA A 69 3.61 13.67 -0.69
CA ALA A 69 2.18 13.79 -0.96
C ALA A 69 1.87 14.60 -2.24
N ASP A 70 2.51 15.76 -2.43
CA ASP A 70 2.33 16.60 -3.63
C ASP A 70 2.85 15.91 -4.90
N HIS A 71 3.93 15.12 -4.79
CA HIS A 71 4.44 14.33 -5.89
C HIS A 71 3.46 13.21 -6.28
N TYR A 72 2.93 12.49 -5.30
CA TYR A 72 1.94 11.45 -5.56
C TYR A 72 0.65 12.00 -6.16
N ALA A 73 0.21 13.19 -5.73
CA ALA A 73 -0.98 13.85 -6.25
C ALA A 73 -0.89 14.22 -7.75
N THR A 74 0.31 14.17 -8.36
CA THR A 74 0.48 14.33 -9.82
C THR A 74 -0.02 13.14 -10.63
N VAL A 75 -0.34 12.01 -9.97
CA VAL A 75 -0.92 10.84 -10.62
C VAL A 75 -2.42 10.85 -10.39
N GLU A 76 -3.17 10.76 -11.46
CA GLU A 76 -4.62 10.67 -11.42
C GLU A 76 -5.11 9.46 -12.22
N TYR A 77 -6.17 8.85 -11.73
CA TYR A 77 -6.89 7.80 -12.42
C TYR A 77 -8.39 8.09 -12.38
N THR A 78 -9.01 8.11 -13.54
CA THR A 78 -10.46 8.27 -13.66
C THR A 78 -11.08 6.92 -14.02
N THR A 79 -12.07 6.50 -13.23
CA THR A 79 -12.82 5.26 -13.48
C THR A 79 -13.79 5.45 -14.66
N ASP A 80 -14.29 4.35 -15.21
CA ASP A 80 -15.29 4.39 -16.30
C ASP A 80 -16.59 5.07 -15.85
N GLU A 81 -16.88 5.12 -14.55
CA GLU A 81 -18.02 5.80 -13.94
C GLU A 81 -17.78 7.31 -13.74
N GLY A 82 -16.59 7.82 -14.11
CA GLY A 82 -16.24 9.23 -14.03
C GLY A 82 -15.71 9.70 -12.68
N TYR A 83 -15.45 8.80 -11.72
CA TYR A 83 -14.77 9.15 -10.47
C TYR A 83 -13.26 9.31 -10.72
N THR A 84 -12.68 10.43 -10.30
CA THR A 84 -11.23 10.67 -10.38
C THR A 84 -10.61 10.54 -9.01
N ALA A 85 -9.64 9.63 -8.88
CA ALA A 85 -8.79 9.47 -7.71
C ALA A 85 -7.41 10.07 -8.00
N SER A 86 -6.90 10.90 -7.10
CA SER A 86 -5.51 11.38 -7.12
C SER A 86 -4.65 10.52 -6.20
N GLY A 87 -3.40 10.32 -6.58
CA GLY A 87 -2.42 9.62 -5.75
C GLY A 87 -2.18 10.34 -4.43
N ARG A 88 -2.01 9.56 -3.37
CA ARG A 88 -1.71 10.07 -2.03
C ARG A 88 -0.93 9.04 -1.23
N PRO A 89 -0.24 9.42 -0.16
CA PRO A 89 0.42 8.46 0.72
C PRO A 89 -0.56 7.40 1.24
N ILE A 90 -0.10 6.15 1.27
CA ILE A 90 -0.87 5.03 1.81
C ILE A 90 -0.62 4.98 3.31
N LEU A 91 -1.62 5.41 4.10
CA LEU A 91 -1.56 5.43 5.55
C LEU A 91 -2.53 4.41 6.12
N TYR A 92 -2.01 3.50 6.94
CA TYR A 92 -2.83 2.59 7.74
C TYR A 92 -3.18 3.24 9.07
N ASN A 93 -4.37 2.98 9.55
CA ASN A 93 -4.79 3.40 10.88
C ASN A 93 -5.56 2.28 11.58
N VAL A 94 -5.64 2.36 12.89
CA VAL A 94 -6.40 1.46 13.74
C VAL A 94 -7.21 2.27 14.74
N THR A 95 -8.47 1.88 14.94
CA THR A 95 -9.35 2.52 15.91
C THR A 95 -10.23 1.48 16.59
N VAL A 96 -10.85 1.88 17.70
CA VAL A 96 -11.88 1.08 18.39
C VAL A 96 -13.24 1.62 17.99
N CYS A 97 -14.15 0.76 17.54
CA CYS A 97 -15.52 1.17 17.25
C CYS A 97 -16.25 1.51 18.54
N ASP A 98 -17.08 2.57 18.50
CA ASP A 98 -17.81 3.07 19.69
C ASP A 98 -18.81 2.05 20.23
N ASP A 99 -19.38 1.22 19.37
CA ASP A 99 -20.38 0.18 19.66
C ASP A 99 -19.77 -1.24 19.72
N ALA A 100 -18.46 -1.36 19.89
CA ALA A 100 -17.80 -2.66 20.02
C ALA A 100 -18.28 -3.40 21.29
N ASP A 101 -18.50 -4.72 21.19
CA ASP A 101 -18.88 -5.56 22.34
C ASP A 101 -17.83 -5.55 23.46
N ALA A 102 -16.55 -5.36 23.13
CA ALA A 102 -15.44 -5.36 24.07
C ALA A 102 -14.48 -4.18 23.84
N PRO A 103 -14.90 -2.92 24.03
CA PRO A 103 -14.10 -1.75 23.70
C PRO A 103 -12.79 -1.66 24.51
N ALA A 104 -12.76 -2.22 25.73
CA ALA A 104 -11.54 -2.28 26.53
C ALA A 104 -10.49 -3.24 25.94
N ALA A 105 -10.90 -4.33 25.29
CA ALA A 105 -9.99 -5.22 24.57
C ALA A 105 -9.47 -4.55 23.31
N GLY A 106 -10.34 -3.85 22.58
CA GLY A 106 -9.95 -3.04 21.41
C GLY A 106 -8.88 -1.99 21.76
N ARG A 107 -9.08 -1.23 22.83
CA ARG A 107 -8.08 -0.25 23.30
C ARG A 107 -6.74 -0.90 23.61
N ARG A 108 -6.72 -2.04 24.33
CA ARG A 108 -5.47 -2.77 24.60
C ARG A 108 -4.77 -3.24 23.32
N LEU A 109 -5.54 -3.62 22.29
CA LEU A 109 -4.94 -3.97 20.99
C LEU A 109 -4.30 -2.74 20.33
N VAL A 110 -4.97 -1.60 20.30
CA VAL A 110 -4.42 -0.35 19.76
C VAL A 110 -3.14 0.04 20.49
N GLU A 111 -3.18 0.06 21.85
CA GLU A 111 -2.00 0.33 22.69
C GLU A 111 -0.87 -0.66 22.41
N PHE A 112 -1.18 -1.97 22.32
CA PHE A 112 -0.18 -2.99 22.00
C PHE A 112 0.49 -2.74 20.63
N LEU A 113 -0.26 -2.38 19.61
CA LEU A 113 0.29 -2.07 18.29
C LEU A 113 1.15 -0.80 18.33
N ALA A 114 0.71 0.22 19.06
CA ALA A 114 1.45 1.47 19.26
C ALA A 114 2.80 1.24 19.97
N ASP A 115 2.81 0.37 20.98
CA ASP A 115 4.00 0.07 21.79
C ASP A 115 4.95 -0.94 21.13
N ASN A 116 4.55 -1.57 20.01
CA ASN A 116 5.32 -2.62 19.35
C ASN A 116 5.54 -2.35 17.85
N PRO A 117 6.19 -1.24 17.45
CA PRO A 117 6.41 -0.90 16.04
C PRO A 117 7.22 -1.96 15.29
N ASP A 118 8.12 -2.68 15.97
CA ASP A 118 8.91 -3.76 15.37
C ASP A 118 8.03 -4.90 14.84
N ARG A 119 6.89 -5.17 15.49
CA ARG A 119 5.95 -6.18 15.02
C ARG A 119 5.22 -5.74 13.75
N LEU A 120 4.91 -4.45 13.63
CA LEU A 120 4.32 -3.88 12.43
C LEU A 120 5.33 -3.97 11.27
N THR A 121 6.59 -3.64 11.53
CA THR A 121 7.68 -3.78 10.55
C THR A 121 7.87 -5.23 10.11
N ALA A 122 7.87 -6.18 11.06
CA ALA A 122 7.97 -7.61 10.76
C ALA A 122 6.78 -8.14 9.94
N ALA A 123 5.61 -7.53 10.08
CA ALA A 123 4.43 -7.81 9.26
C ALA A 123 4.45 -7.11 7.89
N GLY A 124 5.55 -6.44 7.52
CA GLY A 124 5.70 -5.78 6.23
C GLY A 124 5.14 -4.37 6.15
N LEU A 125 4.72 -3.77 7.26
CA LEU A 125 4.32 -2.37 7.30
C LEU A 125 5.55 -1.46 7.47
N SER A 126 5.55 -0.29 6.84
CA SER A 126 6.56 0.73 7.07
C SER A 126 6.16 1.58 8.28
N VAL A 127 7.00 1.61 9.30
CA VAL A 127 6.81 2.45 10.47
C VAL A 127 7.95 3.47 10.48
N GLY A 128 7.63 4.70 10.06
CA GLY A 128 8.59 5.81 10.04
C GLY A 128 8.75 6.45 11.41
N ASP A 129 9.71 7.39 11.51
CA ASP A 129 9.96 8.16 12.73
C ASP A 129 8.69 8.88 13.20
N GLY A 130 8.38 8.76 14.49
CA GLY A 130 7.20 9.35 15.10
C GLY A 130 5.88 8.64 14.79
N LEU A 131 5.91 7.42 14.25
CA LEU A 131 4.77 6.53 14.12
C LEU A 131 4.89 5.35 15.12
N PRO A 132 3.76 4.78 15.57
CA PRO A 132 2.39 5.24 15.32
C PRO A 132 2.04 6.55 16.06
N ARG A 133 1.11 7.32 15.50
CA ARG A 133 0.60 8.57 16.10
C ARG A 133 -0.84 8.41 16.56
N THR A 134 -1.22 9.17 17.60
CA THR A 134 -2.60 9.23 18.03
C THR A 134 -3.47 10.00 17.03
N ALA A 135 -4.74 9.60 16.86
CA ALA A 135 -5.68 10.30 16.00
C ALA A 135 -5.81 11.77 16.39
N GLY A 136 -5.72 12.67 15.42
CA GLY A 136 -5.69 14.13 15.62
C GLY A 136 -4.34 14.77 15.33
N ASP A 137 -3.24 13.98 15.31
CA ASP A 137 -1.90 14.44 15.01
C ASP A 137 -1.48 14.12 13.55
N THR A 138 -2.41 13.67 12.73
CA THR A 138 -2.19 13.42 11.30
C THR A 138 -2.18 14.74 10.52
N PRO A 139 -1.16 14.97 9.67
CA PRO A 139 -1.07 16.17 8.83
C PRO A 139 -2.21 16.29 7.82
#